data_fe70ebfc4becfea9151133d45d0ac175
#
_entry.id   fe70ebfc4becfea9151133d45d0ac175
#
_cell.length_a   1.000
_cell.length_b   1.000
_cell.length_c   1.000
_cell.angle_alpha   90.00
_cell.angle_beta   90.00
_cell.angle_gamma   90.00
#
_symmetry.space_group_name_H-M   'P 1'
#
loop_
_entity.id
_entity.type
_entity.pdbx_description
1 polymer ?
#
loop_
_entity_poly.entity_id
_entity_poly.type
_entity_poly.pdbx_seq_one_letter_code
_entity_poly.pdbx_strand_id
1 'polypeptide(L)'
;LCVRPGTTFNDIKRIISHPHAVAQVRGWLDAQLPDAVVIERGSTAGAAQAVADPTSGFDAAICAKVAADLYGLASLASNISDNEQAATRFVLVTKPGPSPQRTGYDKTTLVAYMRQDQPGALLEILQQLASRGVNLCRVESRPAE
;
A
#
# COMPACT_ATOMS: atom_id res chain seq x y z
N LEU A 1 -13.01 7.22 -4.60
CA LEU A 1 -13.23 7.35 -6.04
C LEU A 1 -13.28 8.83 -6.40
N CYS A 2 -12.37 9.27 -7.27
CA CYS A 2 -12.20 10.67 -7.63
C CYS A 2 -12.38 10.86 -9.14
N VAL A 3 -13.05 11.96 -9.50
CA VAL A 3 -13.50 12.25 -10.87
C VAL A 3 -13.28 13.72 -11.20
N ARG A 4 -13.34 14.10 -12.46
CA ARG A 4 -13.44 15.53 -12.82
C ARG A 4 -14.74 16.13 -12.25
N PRO A 5 -14.70 17.41 -11.84
CA PRO A 5 -15.91 18.08 -11.37
C PRO A 5 -17.06 17.98 -12.38
N GLY A 6 -18.25 17.64 -11.88
CA GLY A 6 -19.44 17.46 -12.69
C GLY A 6 -19.68 16.05 -13.23
N THR A 7 -18.71 15.12 -13.11
CA THR A 7 -18.89 13.71 -13.48
C THR A 7 -19.78 13.01 -12.45
N THR A 8 -20.72 12.20 -12.89
CA THR A 8 -21.62 11.38 -12.07
C THR A 8 -21.27 9.90 -12.15
N PHE A 9 -21.86 9.05 -11.30
CA PHE A 9 -21.67 7.59 -11.36
C PHE A 9 -21.99 6.99 -12.72
N ASN A 10 -23.03 7.51 -13.39
CA ASN A 10 -23.50 7.01 -14.69
C ASN A 10 -22.51 7.29 -15.84
N ASP A 11 -21.62 8.26 -15.65
CA ASP A 11 -20.64 8.65 -16.66
C ASP A 11 -19.36 7.78 -16.59
N ILE A 12 -19.22 6.97 -15.53
CA ILE A 12 -18.01 6.21 -15.29
C ILE A 12 -18.04 4.89 -16.06
N LYS A 13 -17.14 4.80 -17.04
CA LYS A 13 -16.89 3.59 -17.83
C LYS A 13 -15.48 3.05 -17.69
N ARG A 14 -14.51 3.94 -17.44
CA ARG A 14 -13.08 3.59 -17.37
C ARG A 14 -12.46 4.16 -16.11
N ILE A 15 -12.04 3.26 -15.22
CA ILE A 15 -11.40 3.57 -13.94
C ILE A 15 -9.93 3.23 -14.05
N ILE A 16 -9.06 4.09 -13.49
CA ILE A 16 -7.62 3.89 -13.48
C ILE A 16 -7.08 3.94 -12.05
N SER A 17 -6.17 3.02 -11.69
CA SER A 17 -5.42 3.07 -10.43
C SER A 17 -4.22 2.13 -10.42
N HIS A 18 -3.52 2.08 -9.28
CA HIS A 18 -2.48 1.09 -9.00
C HIS A 18 -3.11 -0.27 -8.62
N PRO A 19 -2.56 -1.42 -9.05
CA PRO A 19 -3.10 -2.76 -8.76
C PRO A 19 -3.44 -3.00 -7.30
N HIS A 20 -2.56 -2.60 -6.38
CA HIS A 20 -2.82 -2.73 -4.94
C HIS A 20 -4.03 -1.92 -4.45
N ALA A 21 -4.26 -0.73 -5.01
CA ALA A 21 -5.43 0.07 -4.65
C ALA A 21 -6.71 -0.53 -5.24
N VAL A 22 -6.66 -1.05 -6.45
CA VAL A 22 -7.77 -1.78 -7.08
C VAL A 22 -8.15 -3.00 -6.24
N ALA A 23 -7.16 -3.79 -5.81
CA ALA A 23 -7.39 -4.98 -4.99
C ALA A 23 -8.06 -4.65 -3.63
N GLN A 24 -7.82 -3.47 -3.07
CA GLN A 24 -8.41 -3.03 -1.80
C GLN A 24 -9.87 -2.55 -1.90
N VAL A 25 -10.37 -2.34 -3.10
CA VAL A 25 -11.72 -1.80 -3.35
C VAL A 25 -12.53 -2.67 -4.30
N ARG A 26 -12.08 -3.92 -4.52
CA ARG A 26 -12.66 -4.82 -5.51
C ARG A 26 -14.13 -5.08 -5.28
N GLY A 27 -14.50 -5.44 -4.04
CA GLY A 27 -15.88 -5.72 -3.67
C GLY A 27 -16.78 -4.50 -3.83
N TRP A 28 -16.28 -3.32 -3.47
CA TRP A 28 -17.01 -2.07 -3.67
C TRP A 28 -17.24 -1.76 -5.16
N LEU A 29 -16.20 -1.94 -6.00
CA LEU A 29 -16.32 -1.72 -7.46
C LEU A 29 -17.33 -2.68 -8.09
N ASP A 30 -17.27 -3.95 -7.78
CA ASP A 30 -18.16 -4.98 -8.31
C ASP A 30 -19.63 -4.69 -7.92
N ALA A 31 -19.87 -4.08 -6.76
CA ALA A 31 -21.19 -3.72 -6.28
C ALA A 31 -21.75 -2.41 -6.88
N GLN A 32 -20.90 -1.38 -7.07
CA GLN A 32 -21.33 -0.04 -7.44
C GLN A 32 -21.12 0.30 -8.91
N LEU A 33 -20.12 -0.31 -9.54
CA LEU A 33 -19.68 -0.03 -10.92
C LEU A 33 -19.32 -1.33 -11.66
N PRO A 34 -20.23 -2.32 -11.72
CA PRO A 34 -19.94 -3.65 -12.26
C PRO A 34 -19.53 -3.62 -13.75
N ASP A 35 -20.01 -2.63 -14.50
CA ASP A 35 -19.74 -2.50 -15.94
C ASP A 35 -18.50 -1.65 -16.25
N ALA A 36 -17.86 -1.07 -15.24
CA ALA A 36 -16.70 -0.21 -15.45
C ALA A 36 -15.44 -1.02 -15.72
N VAL A 37 -14.69 -0.65 -16.74
CA VAL A 37 -13.39 -1.26 -17.05
C VAL A 37 -12.32 -0.65 -16.16
N VAL A 38 -11.65 -1.49 -15.38
CA VAL A 38 -10.54 -1.07 -14.51
C VAL A 38 -9.22 -1.25 -15.21
N ILE A 39 -8.43 -0.18 -15.29
CA ILE A 39 -7.12 -0.15 -15.94
C ILE A 39 -6.04 0.12 -14.89
N GLU A 40 -5.06 -0.78 -14.85
CA GLU A 40 -3.97 -0.68 -13.87
C GLU A 40 -2.81 0.17 -14.38
N ARG A 41 -2.25 0.99 -13.50
CA ARG A 41 -1.12 1.88 -13.75
C ARG A 41 -0.15 1.89 -12.56
N GLY A 42 1.05 2.41 -12.78
CA GLY A 42 2.16 2.34 -11.83
C GLY A 42 1.99 3.12 -10.52
N SER A 43 1.02 4.07 -10.42
CA SER A 43 0.77 4.79 -9.16
C SER A 43 -0.64 5.37 -9.08
N THR A 44 -1.15 5.53 -7.87
CA THR A 44 -2.45 6.17 -7.60
C THR A 44 -2.42 7.68 -7.89
N ALA A 45 -1.30 8.35 -7.65
CA ALA A 45 -1.13 9.77 -7.98
C ALA A 45 -1.10 9.98 -9.51
N GLY A 46 -0.38 9.11 -10.24
CA GLY A 46 -0.41 9.12 -11.71
C GLY A 46 -1.79 8.82 -12.29
N ALA A 47 -2.60 8.01 -11.60
CA ALA A 47 -3.99 7.80 -11.98
C ALA A 47 -4.82 9.08 -11.82
N ALA A 48 -4.67 9.80 -10.70
CA ALA A 48 -5.34 11.08 -10.50
C ALA A 48 -4.92 12.12 -11.56
N GLN A 49 -3.63 12.19 -11.88
CA GLN A 49 -3.11 13.06 -12.94
C GLN A 49 -3.75 12.73 -14.31
N ALA A 50 -3.85 11.44 -14.64
CA ALA A 50 -4.44 11.01 -15.90
C ALA A 50 -5.93 11.38 -16.00
N VAL A 51 -6.71 11.23 -14.92
CA VAL A 51 -8.12 11.62 -14.93
C VAL A 51 -8.31 13.13 -15.02
N ALA A 52 -7.39 13.92 -14.49
CA ALA A 52 -7.43 15.38 -14.61
C ALA A 52 -7.30 15.86 -16.07
N ASP A 53 -6.65 15.08 -16.93
CA ASP A 53 -6.58 15.34 -18.36
C ASP A 53 -7.84 14.81 -19.07
N PRO A 54 -8.71 15.70 -19.60
CA PRO A 54 -9.95 15.28 -20.27
C PRO A 54 -9.72 14.48 -21.56
N THR A 55 -8.51 14.53 -22.12
CA THR A 55 -8.15 13.80 -23.35
C THR A 55 -7.63 12.39 -23.06
N SER A 56 -7.38 12.04 -21.83
CA SER A 56 -6.82 10.74 -21.42
C SER A 56 -7.74 9.55 -21.65
N GLY A 57 -9.05 9.82 -21.78
CA GLY A 57 -10.08 8.79 -21.94
C GLY A 57 -10.41 8.03 -20.65
N PHE A 58 -9.98 8.50 -19.48
CA PHE A 58 -10.34 7.95 -18.16
C PHE A 58 -11.39 8.84 -17.50
N ASP A 59 -12.32 8.21 -16.78
CA ASP A 59 -13.45 8.90 -16.15
C ASP A 59 -13.22 9.08 -14.65
N ALA A 60 -12.63 8.07 -13.99
CA ALA A 60 -12.42 8.05 -12.55
C ALA A 60 -11.07 7.46 -12.16
N ALA A 61 -10.53 7.92 -11.03
CA ALA A 61 -9.34 7.36 -10.39
C ALA A 61 -9.65 6.88 -8.97
N ILE A 62 -9.03 5.76 -8.57
CA ILE A 62 -8.95 5.38 -7.18
C ILE A 62 -7.63 5.92 -6.65
N CYS A 63 -7.70 6.93 -5.79
CA CYS A 63 -6.53 7.60 -5.25
C CYS A 63 -6.80 8.16 -3.85
N ALA A 64 -5.73 8.57 -3.18
CA ALA A 64 -5.85 9.30 -1.92
C ALA A 64 -6.41 10.71 -2.17
N LYS A 65 -7.15 11.24 -1.17
CA LYS A 65 -7.75 12.60 -1.24
C LYS A 65 -6.70 13.67 -1.58
N VAL A 66 -5.51 13.57 -1.01
CA VAL A 66 -4.41 14.52 -1.29
C VAL A 66 -4.04 14.58 -2.77
N ALA A 67 -4.05 13.44 -3.47
CA ALA A 67 -3.80 13.41 -4.91
C ALA A 67 -4.98 14.02 -5.71
N ALA A 68 -6.20 13.76 -5.28
CA ALA A 68 -7.38 14.38 -5.90
C ALA A 68 -7.35 15.91 -5.75
N ASP A 69 -7.08 16.41 -4.56
CA ASP A 69 -6.99 17.84 -4.27
C ASP A 69 -5.88 18.52 -5.11
N LEU A 70 -4.72 17.83 -5.25
CA LEU A 70 -3.59 18.34 -6.04
C LEU A 70 -3.93 18.54 -7.52
N TYR A 71 -4.73 17.64 -8.09
CA TYR A 71 -5.10 17.64 -9.51
C TYR A 71 -6.50 18.22 -9.77
N GLY A 72 -7.13 18.84 -8.77
CA GLY A 72 -8.45 19.48 -8.93
C GLY A 72 -9.60 18.52 -9.19
N LEU A 73 -9.48 17.26 -8.73
CA LEU A 73 -10.54 16.27 -8.84
C LEU A 73 -11.55 16.38 -7.69
N ALA A 74 -12.78 16.06 -7.96
CA ALA A 74 -13.84 15.91 -6.97
C ALA A 74 -13.87 14.46 -6.42
N SER A 75 -14.11 14.31 -5.12
CA SER A 75 -14.35 13.00 -4.52
C SER A 75 -15.82 12.60 -4.71
N LEU A 76 -16.09 11.58 -5.50
CA LEU A 76 -17.44 11.06 -5.74
C LEU A 76 -17.84 10.04 -4.67
N ALA A 77 -16.89 9.23 -4.19
CA ALA A 77 -17.07 8.33 -3.07
C ALA A 77 -15.79 8.28 -2.23
N SER A 78 -15.94 8.22 -0.91
CA SER A 78 -14.84 8.17 0.06
C SER A 78 -14.93 6.90 0.89
N ASN A 79 -13.79 6.47 1.46
CA ASN A 79 -13.71 5.29 2.34
C ASN A 79 -14.26 4.02 1.70
N ILE A 80 -13.93 3.80 0.43
CA ILE A 80 -14.42 2.69 -0.39
C ILE A 80 -13.59 1.40 -0.22
N SER A 81 -12.65 1.35 0.73
CA SER A 81 -11.85 0.16 0.99
C SER A 81 -12.72 -0.98 1.53
N ASP A 82 -12.55 -2.19 1.00
CA ASP A 82 -13.21 -3.40 1.48
C ASP A 82 -12.71 -3.81 2.88
N ASN A 83 -11.52 -3.33 3.27
CA ASN A 83 -10.93 -3.55 4.59
C ASN A 83 -10.67 -2.20 5.28
N GLU A 84 -11.51 -1.86 6.24
CA GLU A 84 -11.38 -0.63 7.04
C GLU A 84 -10.13 -0.61 7.94
N GLN A 85 -9.56 -1.78 8.23
CA GLN A 85 -8.35 -1.92 9.05
C GLN A 85 -7.06 -1.93 8.23
N ALA A 86 -7.14 -1.71 6.92
CA ALA A 86 -5.97 -1.64 6.07
C ALA A 86 -5.08 -0.48 6.49
N ALA A 87 -3.82 -0.78 6.84
CA ALA A 87 -2.83 0.21 7.25
C ALA A 87 -1.56 0.07 6.40
N THR A 88 -1.06 1.20 5.92
CA THR A 88 0.23 1.24 5.23
C THR A 88 1.31 1.64 6.21
N ARG A 89 2.33 0.79 6.35
CA ARG A 89 3.48 1.08 7.18
C ARG A 89 4.49 1.93 6.40
N PHE A 90 4.75 3.13 6.89
CA PHE A 90 5.82 3.98 6.39
C PHE A 90 7.05 3.87 7.31
N VAL A 91 8.23 3.91 6.74
CA VAL A 91 9.50 3.94 7.47
C VAL A 91 10.31 5.17 7.04
N LEU A 92 10.91 5.83 8.01
CA LEU A 92 11.87 6.89 7.75
C LEU A 92 13.25 6.26 7.57
N VAL A 93 13.85 6.45 6.40
CA VAL A 93 15.17 5.94 6.07
C VAL A 93 16.18 7.06 6.17
N THR A 94 17.28 6.84 6.90
CA THR A 94 18.37 7.80 7.04
C THR A 94 19.71 7.16 6.65
N LYS A 95 20.71 7.99 6.42
CA LYS A 95 22.10 7.49 6.34
C LYS A 95 22.51 6.86 7.66
N PRO A 96 23.46 5.89 7.66
CA PRO A 96 24.01 5.35 8.89
C PRO A 96 24.51 6.48 9.81
N GLY A 97 24.16 6.39 11.09
CA GLY A 97 24.48 7.41 12.10
C GLY A 97 24.28 6.87 13.50
N PRO A 98 24.40 7.71 14.53
CA PRO A 98 24.16 7.30 15.91
C PRO A 98 22.72 6.81 16.08
N SER A 99 22.53 5.76 16.86
CA SER A 99 21.21 5.25 17.20
C SER A 99 20.42 6.33 17.97
N PRO A 100 19.11 6.46 17.69
CA PRO A 100 18.27 7.38 18.44
C PRO A 100 18.20 6.99 19.92
N GLN A 101 17.83 7.95 20.77
CA GLN A 101 17.61 7.68 22.18
C GLN A 101 16.46 6.69 22.38
N ARG A 102 16.58 5.81 23.37
CA ARG A 102 15.53 4.85 23.71
C ARG A 102 14.28 5.56 24.19
N THR A 103 13.13 5.16 23.67
CA THR A 103 11.80 5.71 24.03
C THR A 103 11.06 4.84 25.04
N GLY A 104 11.49 3.60 25.26
CA GLY A 104 10.80 2.58 26.04
C GLY A 104 9.77 1.77 25.24
N TYR A 105 9.43 2.19 24.02
CA TYR A 105 8.51 1.51 23.10
C TYR A 105 9.18 1.10 21.80
N ASP A 106 10.48 0.91 21.86
CA ASP A 106 11.31 0.65 20.70
C ASP A 106 11.11 -0.79 20.19
N LYS A 107 11.15 -0.94 18.87
CA LYS A 107 11.23 -2.25 18.19
C LYS A 107 12.38 -2.21 17.22
N THR A 108 13.21 -3.26 17.28
CA THR A 108 14.32 -3.45 16.35
C THR A 108 13.93 -4.50 15.32
N THR A 109 14.17 -4.20 14.04
CA THR A 109 14.06 -5.18 12.97
C THR A 109 15.48 -5.59 12.57
N LEU A 110 15.73 -6.88 12.47
CA LEU A 110 16.97 -7.42 11.96
C LEU A 110 16.69 -8.39 10.81
N VAL A 111 17.63 -8.49 9.89
CA VAL A 111 17.62 -9.49 8.83
C VAL A 111 18.81 -10.41 9.04
N ALA A 112 18.55 -11.71 9.17
CA ALA A 112 19.57 -12.71 9.30
C ALA A 112 19.63 -13.56 8.02
N TYR A 113 20.83 -13.66 7.44
CA TYR A 113 21.07 -14.53 6.31
C TYR A 113 21.71 -15.84 6.80
N MET A 114 21.06 -16.95 6.47
CA MET A 114 21.64 -18.26 6.71
C MET A 114 22.68 -18.56 5.64
N ARG A 115 23.90 -18.89 6.06
CA ARG A 115 24.99 -19.22 5.11
C ARG A 115 24.80 -20.56 4.43
N GLN A 116 24.11 -21.47 5.09
CA GLN A 116 23.80 -22.83 4.59
C GLN A 116 22.37 -23.14 4.96
N ASP A 117 21.64 -23.70 4.01
CA ASP A 117 20.30 -24.22 4.24
C ASP A 117 20.45 -25.66 4.74
N GLN A 118 20.34 -25.83 6.06
CA GLN A 118 20.46 -27.12 6.72
C GLN A 118 19.48 -27.23 7.89
N PRO A 119 19.07 -28.45 8.24
CA PRO A 119 18.24 -28.67 9.41
C PRO A 119 18.85 -28.05 10.68
N GLY A 120 18.06 -27.24 11.39
CA GLY A 120 18.50 -26.58 12.63
C GLY A 120 19.08 -25.18 12.48
N ALA A 121 19.41 -24.70 11.28
CA ALA A 121 19.99 -23.37 11.08
C ALA A 121 19.14 -22.23 11.65
N LEU A 122 17.82 -22.27 11.44
CA LEU A 122 16.91 -21.30 12.05
C LEU A 122 16.87 -21.45 13.58
N LEU A 123 16.88 -22.66 14.09
CA LEU A 123 16.89 -22.91 15.53
C LEU A 123 18.12 -22.31 16.21
N GLU A 124 19.30 -22.42 15.61
CA GLU A 124 20.52 -21.81 16.11
C GLU A 124 20.41 -20.29 16.25
N ILE A 125 19.83 -19.62 15.25
CA ILE A 125 19.58 -18.16 15.30
C ILE A 125 18.63 -17.83 16.45
N LEU A 126 17.52 -18.54 16.56
CA LEU A 126 16.51 -18.31 17.62
C LEU A 126 17.10 -18.56 19.00
N GLN A 127 17.95 -19.57 19.20
CA GLN A 127 18.64 -19.84 20.44
C GLN A 127 19.58 -18.71 20.86
N GLN A 128 20.25 -18.04 19.91
CA GLN A 128 21.11 -16.89 20.22
C GLN A 128 20.30 -15.71 20.75
N LEU A 129 19.09 -15.52 20.29
CA LEU A 129 18.19 -14.47 20.79
C LEU A 129 17.58 -14.85 22.15
N ALA A 130 17.10 -16.08 22.27
CA ALA A 130 16.50 -16.58 23.50
C ALA A 130 17.49 -16.58 24.69
N SER A 131 18.73 -17.03 24.47
CA SER A 131 19.78 -17.05 25.51
C SER A 131 20.18 -15.66 26.02
N ARG A 132 19.86 -14.62 25.27
CA ARG A 132 20.11 -13.21 25.63
C ARG A 132 18.85 -12.49 26.12
N GLY A 133 17.77 -13.22 26.34
CA GLY A 133 16.50 -12.66 26.83
C GLY A 133 15.81 -11.73 25.80
N VAL A 134 16.14 -11.87 24.52
CA VAL A 134 15.50 -11.05 23.46
C VAL A 134 14.18 -11.68 23.08
N ASN A 135 13.08 -10.95 23.33
CA ASN A 135 11.76 -11.37 22.92
C ASN A 135 11.48 -11.00 21.46
N LEU A 136 10.94 -11.98 20.71
CA LEU A 136 10.56 -11.81 19.31
C LEU A 136 9.05 -11.61 19.21
N CYS A 137 8.62 -10.50 18.63
CA CYS A 137 7.20 -10.22 18.38
C CYS A 137 6.78 -10.49 16.92
N ARG A 138 7.76 -10.77 16.02
CA ARG A 138 7.48 -11.15 14.62
C ARG A 138 8.68 -11.92 14.05
N VAL A 139 8.39 -13.00 13.33
CA VAL A 139 9.37 -13.76 12.54
C VAL A 139 8.80 -13.97 11.16
N GLU A 140 9.54 -13.61 10.13
CA GLU A 140 9.20 -13.87 8.73
C GLU A 140 10.37 -14.52 8.02
N SER A 141 10.10 -15.50 7.17
CA SER A 141 11.09 -16.12 6.31
C SER A 141 10.76 -15.77 4.85
N ARG A 142 11.79 -15.43 4.10
CA ARG A 142 11.69 -15.18 2.66
C ARG A 142 12.86 -15.86 1.96
N PRO A 143 12.65 -16.43 0.74
CA PRO A 143 13.76 -16.90 -0.07
C PRO A 143 14.76 -15.78 -0.29
N ALA A 144 16.06 -16.07 -0.20
CA ALA A 144 17.10 -15.21 -0.71
C ALA A 144 17.28 -15.53 -2.20
N GLU A 145 17.16 -14.51 -3.06
CA GLU A 145 17.50 -14.64 -4.48
C GLU A 145 19.01 -14.66 -4.66
#